data_2106f5f6ec9de7f15166204fb92362d1
#
_entry.id   2106f5f6ec9de7f15166204fb92362d1
#
_cell.length_a   1.000
_cell.length_b   1.000
_cell.length_c   1.000
_cell.angle_alpha   90.00
_cell.angle_beta   90.00
_cell.angle_gamma   90.00
#
_symmetry.space_group_name_H-M   'P 1'
#
loop_
_entity.id
_entity.type
_entity.pdbx_description
1 polymer ?
#
loop_
_entity_poly.entity_id
_entity_poly.type
_entity_poly.pdbx_seq_one_letter_code
_entity_poly.pdbx_strand_id
1 'polypeptide(L)'
;MLPKLNRRRAQFVLTKINEILAWEQRKEVEKDTRFVELGRYLCEVRAGQYWRLENLKSFDEFLERRFPESRRKAYYLMSIHEHLPPQVRRELKQVGWTKGLELAKLARRRDGQEFDCATWLHKARLLPKDEFRREVERELTGKETEPWEIIYFKLYKSQIPVIEQALETAALMLGSDRSRGYCLEMICADFLVGANLDNGDLHVLLRALSSSFKFLPQNQRQAFLQIVNEQIQ
;
A
#
# COMPACT_ATOMS: atom_id res chain seq x y z
N MET A 1 32.06 -14.04 -10.77
CA MET A 1 32.81 -14.55 -9.59
C MET A 1 31.95 -14.35 -8.36
N LEU A 2 31.52 -15.40 -7.65
CA LEU A 2 30.74 -15.27 -6.42
C LEU A 2 31.65 -14.68 -5.33
N PRO A 3 31.18 -13.70 -4.53
CA PRO A 3 31.97 -13.13 -3.44
C PRO A 3 32.35 -14.23 -2.42
N LYS A 4 33.60 -14.23 -1.96
CA LYS A 4 34.06 -15.17 -0.93
C LYS A 4 33.24 -14.95 0.34
N LEU A 5 32.51 -15.98 0.77
CA LEU A 5 31.67 -15.95 1.96
C LEU A 5 32.53 -15.73 3.22
N ASN A 6 32.41 -14.57 3.85
CA ASN A 6 33.04 -14.31 5.14
C ASN A 6 32.18 -14.92 6.25
N ARG A 7 32.48 -16.17 6.65
CA ARG A 7 31.72 -16.94 7.64
C ARG A 7 31.56 -16.23 8.98
N ARG A 8 32.60 -15.54 9.48
CA ARG A 8 32.53 -14.81 10.77
C ARG A 8 31.57 -13.66 10.70
N ARG A 9 31.63 -12.86 9.62
CA ARG A 9 30.71 -11.74 9.42
C ARG A 9 29.29 -12.21 9.21
N ALA A 10 29.11 -13.26 8.42
CA ALA A 10 27.80 -13.87 8.17
C ALA A 10 27.15 -14.36 9.47
N GLN A 11 27.91 -15.10 10.31
CA GLN A 11 27.41 -15.57 11.60
C GLN A 11 27.02 -14.42 12.53
N PHE A 12 27.82 -13.36 12.62
CA PHE A 12 27.50 -12.17 13.40
C PHE A 12 26.18 -11.52 12.93
N VAL A 13 26.02 -11.34 11.62
CA VAL A 13 24.81 -10.73 11.03
C VAL A 13 23.57 -11.56 11.31
N LEU A 14 23.64 -12.88 11.11
CA LEU A 14 22.52 -13.80 11.39
C LEU A 14 22.14 -13.80 12.89
N THR A 15 23.14 -13.80 13.79
CA THR A 15 22.89 -13.68 15.23
C THR A 15 22.19 -12.36 15.58
N LYS A 16 22.63 -11.24 15.00
CA LYS A 16 21.99 -9.93 15.22
C LYS A 16 20.54 -9.87 14.72
N ILE A 17 20.26 -10.49 13.59
CA ILE A 17 18.87 -10.62 13.12
C ILE A 17 18.02 -11.39 14.12
N ASN A 18 18.51 -12.54 14.62
CA ASN A 18 17.78 -13.34 15.60
C ASN A 18 17.52 -12.57 16.92
N GLU A 19 18.52 -11.83 17.41
CA GLU A 19 18.36 -11.00 18.62
C GLU A 19 17.27 -9.94 18.42
N ILE A 20 17.25 -9.26 17.25
CA ILE A 20 16.25 -8.22 16.94
C ILE A 20 14.85 -8.83 16.84
N LEU A 21 14.71 -9.96 16.14
CA LEU A 21 13.42 -10.65 16.01
C LEU A 21 12.89 -11.17 17.35
N ALA A 22 13.75 -11.74 18.19
CA ALA A 22 13.37 -12.18 19.54
C ALA A 22 12.96 -11.02 20.45
N TRP A 23 13.55 -9.84 20.27
CA TRP A 23 13.19 -8.65 21.01
C TRP A 23 11.83 -8.08 20.54
N GLU A 24 11.55 -8.05 19.22
CA GLU A 24 10.25 -7.66 18.66
C GLU A 24 9.10 -8.51 19.22
N GLN A 25 9.29 -9.82 19.36
CA GLN A 25 8.28 -10.74 19.92
C GLN A 25 7.98 -10.47 21.40
N ARG A 26 8.92 -9.94 22.16
CA ARG A 26 8.75 -9.68 23.61
C ARG A 26 8.08 -8.35 23.93
N LYS A 27 8.02 -7.42 23.00
CA LYS A 27 7.55 -6.04 23.22
C LYS A 27 6.58 -5.58 22.15
N GLU A 28 5.33 -6.04 22.22
CA GLU A 28 4.20 -5.49 21.43
C GLU A 28 3.91 -4.00 21.69
N VAL A 29 4.52 -3.39 22.70
CA VAL A 29 4.17 -2.06 23.21
C VAL A 29 5.22 -0.98 22.92
N GLU A 30 6.48 -1.32 22.68
CA GLU A 30 7.52 -0.31 22.37
C GLU A 30 7.69 -0.16 20.85
N LYS A 31 7.58 1.10 20.38
CA LYS A 31 7.84 1.47 18.97
C LYS A 31 9.17 0.85 18.54
N ASP A 32 9.11 -0.03 17.57
CA ASP A 32 10.28 -0.67 16.98
C ASP A 32 11.24 0.40 16.42
N THR A 33 12.31 0.65 17.14
CA THR A 33 13.34 1.63 16.75
C THR A 33 14.49 0.99 15.97
N ARG A 34 14.50 -0.35 15.85
CA ARG A 34 15.60 -1.10 15.23
C ARG A 34 15.35 -1.48 13.77
N PHE A 35 14.23 -1.04 13.21
CA PHE A 35 13.87 -1.40 11.83
C PHE A 35 14.92 -0.96 10.79
N VAL A 36 15.62 0.17 11.03
CA VAL A 36 16.68 0.66 10.14
C VAL A 36 17.88 -0.30 10.15
N GLU A 37 18.24 -0.78 11.35
CA GLU A 37 19.33 -1.74 11.52
C GLU A 37 18.97 -3.10 10.92
N LEU A 38 17.74 -3.56 11.11
CA LEU A 38 17.24 -4.79 10.50
C LEU A 38 17.28 -4.71 8.97
N GLY A 39 16.82 -3.61 8.38
CA GLY A 39 16.90 -3.38 6.93
C GLY A 39 18.33 -3.48 6.40
N ARG A 40 19.30 -2.90 7.14
CA ARG A 40 20.72 -2.99 6.80
C ARG A 40 21.22 -4.43 6.78
N TYR A 41 20.93 -5.20 7.82
CA TYR A 41 21.38 -6.60 7.90
C TYR A 41 20.72 -7.48 6.85
N LEU A 42 19.47 -7.24 6.52
CA LEU A 42 18.79 -7.96 5.44
C LEU A 42 19.43 -7.69 4.08
N CYS A 43 19.81 -6.44 3.79
CA CYS A 43 20.55 -6.10 2.58
C CYS A 43 21.92 -6.81 2.55
N GLU A 44 22.61 -6.88 3.69
CA GLU A 44 23.89 -7.57 3.81
C GLU A 44 23.74 -9.09 3.61
N VAL A 45 22.72 -9.70 4.21
CA VAL A 45 22.40 -11.13 4.00
C VAL A 45 22.14 -11.39 2.52
N ARG A 46 21.37 -10.54 1.84
CA ARG A 46 21.08 -10.68 0.41
C ARG A 46 22.36 -10.57 -0.45
N ALA A 47 23.13 -9.53 -0.23
CA ALA A 47 24.34 -9.28 -1.00
C ALA A 47 25.44 -10.35 -0.77
N GLY A 48 25.63 -10.76 0.47
CA GLY A 48 26.61 -11.78 0.87
C GLY A 48 26.14 -13.22 0.70
N GLN A 49 24.87 -13.43 0.33
CA GLN A 49 24.25 -14.76 0.19
C GLN A 49 24.37 -15.60 1.47
N TYR A 50 24.20 -14.98 2.64
CA TYR A 50 24.44 -15.64 3.94
C TYR A 50 23.45 -16.74 4.27
N TRP A 51 22.28 -16.80 3.60
CA TRP A 51 21.33 -17.91 3.73
C TRP A 51 21.94 -19.28 3.39
N ARG A 52 23.02 -19.32 2.60
CA ARG A 52 23.73 -20.56 2.27
C ARG A 52 24.35 -21.23 3.48
N LEU A 53 24.63 -20.48 4.56
CA LEU A 53 25.12 -21.05 5.83
C LEU A 53 24.07 -21.87 6.54
N GLU A 54 22.79 -21.64 6.24
CA GLU A 54 21.65 -22.37 6.78
C GLU A 54 21.13 -23.43 5.78
N ASN A 55 21.90 -23.74 4.73
CA ASN A 55 21.54 -24.68 3.66
C ASN A 55 20.24 -24.33 2.93
N LEU A 56 19.89 -23.04 2.85
CA LEU A 56 18.74 -22.55 2.13
C LEU A 56 19.09 -22.31 0.65
N LYS A 57 18.08 -22.43 -0.24
CA LYS A 57 18.27 -22.33 -1.69
C LYS A 57 18.24 -20.88 -2.19
N SER A 58 17.56 -19.98 -1.47
CA SER A 58 17.36 -18.60 -1.89
C SER A 58 17.18 -17.65 -0.72
N PHE A 59 17.30 -16.35 -1.01
CA PHE A 59 16.96 -15.29 -0.06
C PHE A 59 15.46 -15.28 0.28
N ASP A 60 14.59 -15.62 -0.68
CA ASP A 60 13.16 -15.73 -0.43
C ASP A 60 12.83 -16.83 0.59
N GLU A 61 13.45 -18.01 0.47
CA GLU A 61 13.31 -19.09 1.46
C GLU A 61 13.80 -18.65 2.85
N PHE A 62 14.90 -17.88 2.92
CA PHE A 62 15.36 -17.28 4.17
C PHE A 62 14.32 -16.35 4.76
N LEU A 63 13.69 -15.47 3.93
CA LEU A 63 12.64 -14.57 4.40
C LEU A 63 11.38 -15.31 4.83
N GLU A 64 10.96 -16.34 4.11
CA GLU A 64 9.80 -17.18 4.49
C GLU A 64 10.00 -17.83 5.86
N ARG A 65 11.20 -18.31 6.13
CA ARG A 65 11.52 -18.93 7.43
C ARG A 65 11.59 -17.92 8.57
N ARG A 66 12.12 -16.70 8.32
CA ARG A 66 12.34 -15.67 9.35
C ARG A 66 11.16 -14.73 9.54
N PHE A 67 10.36 -14.53 8.51
CA PHE A 67 9.22 -13.61 8.47
C PHE A 67 7.97 -14.31 7.92
N PRO A 68 7.47 -15.38 8.57
CA PRO A 68 6.37 -16.18 8.04
C PRO A 68 5.09 -15.38 7.79
N GLU A 69 4.82 -14.38 8.62
CA GLU A 69 3.61 -13.56 8.53
C GLU A 69 3.77 -12.32 7.65
N SER A 70 4.98 -11.85 7.40
CA SER A 70 5.19 -10.55 6.75
C SER A 70 6.49 -10.42 5.96
N ARG A 71 6.68 -11.26 4.95
CA ARG A 71 7.80 -11.16 4.00
C ARG A 71 7.88 -9.77 3.34
N ARG A 72 6.73 -9.12 3.08
CA ARG A 72 6.67 -7.76 2.54
C ARG A 72 7.34 -6.72 3.43
N LYS A 73 7.20 -6.84 4.76
CA LYS A 73 7.84 -5.93 5.72
C LYS A 73 9.36 -5.98 5.56
N ALA A 74 9.96 -7.15 5.39
CA ALA A 74 11.41 -7.29 5.19
C ALA A 74 11.89 -6.49 3.95
N TYR A 75 11.20 -6.62 2.82
CA TYR A 75 11.52 -5.84 1.62
C TYR A 75 11.33 -4.34 1.81
N TYR A 76 10.32 -3.91 2.57
CA TYR A 76 10.12 -2.50 2.89
C TYR A 76 11.28 -1.93 3.72
N LEU A 77 11.76 -2.69 4.71
CA LEU A 77 12.90 -2.27 5.53
C LEU A 77 14.20 -2.21 4.73
N MET A 78 14.40 -3.15 3.81
CA MET A 78 15.52 -3.12 2.86
C MET A 78 15.44 -1.90 1.95
N SER A 79 14.28 -1.59 1.39
CA SER A 79 14.06 -0.41 0.55
C SER A 79 14.37 0.90 1.27
N ILE A 80 14.01 1.01 2.55
CA ILE A 80 14.39 2.15 3.41
C ILE A 80 15.91 2.27 3.49
N HIS A 81 16.60 1.17 3.70
CA HIS A 81 18.06 1.17 3.82
C HIS A 81 18.75 1.51 2.50
N GLU A 82 18.26 1.02 1.38
CA GLU A 82 18.87 1.18 0.06
C GLU A 82 18.70 2.59 -0.51
N HIS A 83 17.54 3.23 -0.29
CA HIS A 83 17.20 4.47 -0.97
C HIS A 83 17.35 5.72 -0.11
N LEU A 84 17.36 5.60 1.23
CA LEU A 84 17.51 6.78 2.07
C LEU A 84 18.96 7.02 2.49
N PRO A 85 19.43 8.29 2.44
CA PRO A 85 20.74 8.67 2.94
C PRO A 85 20.94 8.33 4.41
N PRO A 86 22.20 8.10 4.87
CA PRO A 86 22.48 7.76 6.27
C PRO A 86 21.95 8.78 7.29
N GLN A 87 21.97 10.07 6.94
CA GLN A 87 21.47 11.17 7.76
C GLN A 87 19.97 11.00 8.03
N VAL A 88 19.18 10.80 6.96
CA VAL A 88 17.73 10.57 7.03
C VAL A 88 17.41 9.32 7.86
N ARG A 89 18.13 8.23 7.64
CA ARG A 89 17.93 6.98 8.38
C ARG A 89 18.09 7.11 9.89
N ARG A 90 18.98 7.99 10.36
CA ARG A 90 19.16 8.28 11.82
C ARG A 90 17.92 8.91 12.43
N GLU A 91 17.24 9.77 11.66
CA GLU A 91 16.06 10.51 12.10
C GLU A 91 14.77 9.66 12.07
N LEU A 92 14.77 8.54 11.34
CA LEU A 92 13.58 7.68 11.18
C LEU A 92 13.08 7.08 12.50
N LYS A 93 13.93 6.98 13.53
CA LYS A 93 13.52 6.51 14.87
C LYS A 93 12.35 7.33 15.45
N GLN A 94 12.27 8.62 15.09
CA GLN A 94 11.20 9.53 15.53
C GLN A 94 9.95 9.45 14.65
N VAL A 95 10.10 9.00 13.42
CA VAL A 95 9.04 9.05 12.39
C VAL A 95 8.36 7.69 12.18
N GLY A 96 9.08 6.62 12.45
CA GLY A 96 8.66 5.22 12.28
C GLY A 96 8.88 4.70 10.85
N TRP A 97 8.89 3.35 10.75
CA TRP A 97 9.24 2.66 9.49
C TRP A 97 8.21 2.89 8.37
N THR A 98 6.94 3.07 8.70
CA THR A 98 5.87 3.27 7.70
C THR A 98 6.06 4.56 6.92
N LYS A 99 6.33 5.67 7.63
CA LYS A 99 6.65 6.95 6.98
C LYS A 99 8.05 6.92 6.33
N GLY A 100 8.98 6.16 6.92
CA GLY A 100 10.29 5.89 6.32
C GLY A 100 10.19 5.20 4.95
N LEU A 101 9.23 4.29 4.78
CA LEU A 101 8.96 3.66 3.49
C LEU A 101 8.44 4.66 2.45
N GLU A 102 7.54 5.56 2.85
CA GLU A 102 7.05 6.61 1.95
C GLU A 102 8.19 7.55 1.52
N LEU A 103 9.08 7.93 2.44
CA LEU A 103 10.29 8.68 2.10
C LEU A 103 11.20 7.93 1.12
N ALA A 104 11.35 6.61 1.28
CA ALA A 104 12.16 5.80 0.38
C ALA A 104 11.56 5.73 -1.04
N LYS A 105 10.23 5.76 -1.19
CA LYS A 105 9.56 5.85 -2.50
C LYS A 105 9.91 7.14 -3.23
N LEU A 106 9.90 8.28 -2.51
CA LEU A 106 10.29 9.58 -3.06
C LEU A 106 11.76 9.59 -3.50
N ALA A 107 12.65 9.14 -2.62
CA ALA A 107 14.08 9.10 -2.90
C ALA A 107 14.42 8.22 -4.11
N ARG A 108 13.74 7.06 -4.26
CA ARG A 108 13.95 6.16 -5.39
C ARG A 108 13.54 6.74 -6.74
N ARG A 109 12.49 7.58 -6.79
CA ARG A 109 11.95 8.11 -8.06
C ARG A 109 12.76 9.27 -8.61
N ARG A 110 13.51 9.97 -7.77
CA ARG A 110 14.31 11.14 -8.18
C ARG A 110 15.73 10.74 -8.59
N ASP A 111 15.85 9.83 -9.58
CA ASP A 111 17.13 9.49 -10.18
C ASP A 111 17.83 10.77 -10.70
N GLY A 112 18.82 11.26 -9.94
CA GLY A 112 19.68 12.40 -10.30
C GLY A 112 19.18 13.79 -9.88
N GLN A 113 18.00 13.93 -9.28
CA GLN A 113 17.59 15.19 -8.63
C GLN A 113 17.80 15.11 -7.12
N GLU A 114 18.28 16.21 -6.54
CA GLU A 114 18.51 16.30 -5.11
C GLU A 114 17.20 16.10 -4.33
N PHE A 115 17.14 15.01 -3.55
CA PHE A 115 16.00 14.72 -2.68
C PHE A 115 16.05 15.68 -1.49
N ASP A 116 15.11 16.62 -1.38
CA ASP A 116 14.99 17.51 -0.24
C ASP A 116 14.59 16.75 1.03
N CYS A 117 15.59 16.12 1.61
CA CYS A 117 15.45 15.31 2.81
C CYS A 117 14.91 16.11 4.00
N ALA A 118 15.29 17.38 4.13
CA ALA A 118 14.95 18.20 5.29
C ALA A 118 13.46 18.52 5.31
N THR A 119 12.91 19.01 4.20
CA THR A 119 11.49 19.33 4.07
C THR A 119 10.63 18.09 4.25
N TRP A 120 11.00 16.97 3.63
CA TRP A 120 10.21 15.74 3.73
C TRP A 120 10.28 15.08 5.11
N LEU A 121 11.42 15.14 5.81
CA LEU A 121 11.50 14.70 7.20
C LEU A 121 10.66 15.60 8.13
N HIS A 122 10.65 16.91 7.90
CA HIS A 122 9.82 17.83 8.65
C HIS A 122 8.33 17.50 8.46
N LYS A 123 7.86 17.36 7.24
CA LYS A 123 6.48 16.90 6.93
C LYS A 123 6.16 15.56 7.60
N ALA A 124 7.08 14.59 7.54
CA ALA A 124 6.90 13.30 8.15
C ALA A 124 6.76 13.34 9.68
N ARG A 125 7.34 14.32 10.35
CA ARG A 125 7.18 14.52 11.81
C ARG A 125 5.84 15.18 12.15
N LEU A 126 5.40 16.15 11.36
CA LEU A 126 4.20 16.94 11.65
C LEU A 126 2.91 16.23 11.25
N LEU A 127 2.86 15.65 10.07
CA LEU A 127 1.64 15.11 9.51
C LEU A 127 1.28 13.72 10.10
N PRO A 128 0.01 13.41 10.33
CA PRO A 128 -0.46 12.05 10.55
C PRO A 128 -0.02 11.12 9.42
N LYS A 129 0.03 9.80 9.70
CA LYS A 129 0.52 8.80 8.74
C LYS A 129 -0.21 8.86 7.38
N ASP A 130 -1.54 8.96 7.42
CA ASP A 130 -2.35 8.89 6.20
C ASP A 130 -2.29 10.21 5.40
N GLU A 131 -2.18 11.35 6.09
CA GLU A 131 -1.95 12.63 5.43
C GLU A 131 -0.56 12.69 4.80
N PHE A 132 0.46 12.23 5.52
CA PHE A 132 1.81 12.15 4.96
C PHE A 132 1.88 11.27 3.72
N ARG A 133 1.21 10.12 3.74
CA ARG A 133 1.12 9.23 2.58
C ARG A 133 0.46 9.91 1.38
N ARG A 134 -0.63 10.66 1.59
CA ARG A 134 -1.30 11.44 0.53
C ARG A 134 -0.37 12.51 -0.06
N GLU A 135 0.37 13.23 0.78
CA GLU A 135 1.37 14.21 0.32
C GLU A 135 2.44 13.55 -0.56
N VAL A 136 2.96 12.41 -0.14
CA VAL A 136 3.94 11.65 -0.92
C VAL A 136 3.34 11.19 -2.25
N GLU A 137 2.12 10.69 -2.25
CA GLU A 137 1.45 10.22 -3.45
C GLU A 137 1.16 11.37 -4.43
N ARG A 138 0.73 12.51 -3.92
CA ARG A 138 0.57 13.74 -4.71
C ARG A 138 1.90 14.18 -5.36
N GLU A 139 2.99 14.16 -4.62
CA GLU A 139 4.33 14.48 -5.15
C GLU A 139 4.77 13.48 -6.22
N LEU A 140 4.48 12.19 -6.01
CA LEU A 140 4.85 11.13 -6.94
C LEU A 140 4.01 11.11 -8.21
N THR A 141 2.72 11.41 -8.15
CA THR A 141 1.78 11.24 -9.27
C THR A 141 1.39 12.55 -9.93
N GLY A 142 1.59 13.69 -9.25
CA GLY A 142 1.08 14.99 -9.66
C GLY A 142 -0.44 15.11 -9.58
N LYS A 143 -1.11 14.12 -8.98
CA LYS A 143 -2.58 14.08 -8.83
C LYS A 143 -2.94 14.12 -7.35
N GLU A 144 -3.96 14.88 -7.01
CA GLU A 144 -4.61 14.74 -5.71
C GLU A 144 -5.35 13.40 -5.70
N THR A 145 -4.93 12.53 -4.80
CA THR A 145 -5.65 11.27 -4.54
C THR A 145 -6.82 11.57 -3.63
N GLU A 146 -8.01 11.17 -4.06
CA GLU A 146 -9.21 11.25 -3.22
C GLU A 146 -8.96 10.49 -1.90
N PRO A 147 -9.29 11.09 -0.73
CA PRO A 147 -9.13 10.40 0.55
C PRO A 147 -10.02 9.15 0.59
N TRP A 148 -9.44 8.04 1.04
CA TRP A 148 -10.17 6.79 1.20
C TRP A 148 -10.33 6.43 2.67
N GLU A 149 -11.42 5.75 2.98
CA GLU A 149 -11.74 5.22 4.30
C GLU A 149 -12.03 3.73 4.21
N ILE A 150 -11.70 2.98 5.27
CA ILE A 150 -12.00 1.55 5.34
C ILE A 150 -13.31 1.38 6.11
N ILE A 151 -14.30 0.79 5.43
CA ILE A 151 -15.58 0.43 6.03
C ILE A 151 -15.60 -1.07 6.30
N TYR A 152 -15.90 -1.46 7.52
CA TYR A 152 -15.97 -2.86 7.96
C TYR A 152 -17.41 -3.31 8.11
N PHE A 153 -17.74 -4.46 7.52
CA PHE A 153 -19.04 -5.12 7.69
C PHE A 153 -18.87 -6.45 8.41
N LYS A 154 -19.75 -6.71 9.41
CA LYS A 154 -19.93 -8.04 9.98
C LYS A 154 -20.90 -8.83 9.10
N LEU A 155 -20.45 -9.93 8.50
CA LEU A 155 -21.23 -10.75 7.60
C LEU A 155 -21.34 -12.18 8.12
N TYR A 156 -22.52 -12.79 7.98
CA TYR A 156 -22.68 -14.22 8.17
C TYR A 156 -22.08 -14.97 6.98
N LYS A 157 -21.59 -16.20 7.22
CA LYS A 157 -20.97 -17.03 6.16
C LYS A 157 -21.90 -17.23 4.95
N SER A 158 -23.21 -17.30 5.17
CA SER A 158 -24.22 -17.45 4.10
C SER A 158 -24.36 -16.21 3.20
N GLN A 159 -23.97 -15.02 3.66
CA GLN A 159 -24.07 -13.77 2.91
C GLN A 159 -22.86 -13.56 1.99
N ILE A 160 -21.70 -14.13 2.37
CA ILE A 160 -20.44 -13.93 1.65
C ILE A 160 -20.53 -14.35 0.18
N PRO A 161 -21.06 -15.54 -0.20
CA PRO A 161 -21.12 -15.95 -1.60
C PRO A 161 -21.93 -14.99 -2.48
N VAL A 162 -23.02 -14.44 -1.95
CA VAL A 162 -23.86 -13.48 -2.70
C VAL A 162 -23.10 -12.20 -2.98
N ILE A 163 -22.39 -11.69 -1.97
CA ILE A 163 -21.59 -10.45 -2.10
C ILE A 163 -20.41 -10.67 -3.03
N GLU A 164 -19.69 -11.79 -2.91
CA GLU A 164 -18.58 -12.12 -3.81
C GLU A 164 -19.06 -12.22 -5.26
N GLN A 165 -20.16 -12.93 -5.52
CA GLN A 165 -20.71 -13.05 -6.85
C GLN A 165 -21.14 -11.71 -7.43
N ALA A 166 -21.75 -10.83 -6.64
CA ALA A 166 -22.12 -9.48 -7.09
C ALA A 166 -20.88 -8.66 -7.46
N LEU A 167 -19.82 -8.70 -6.64
CA LEU A 167 -18.56 -8.00 -6.90
C LEU A 167 -17.84 -8.55 -8.14
N GLU A 168 -17.82 -9.88 -8.34
CA GLU A 168 -17.25 -10.51 -9.53
C GLU A 168 -18.02 -10.13 -10.79
N THR A 169 -19.35 -10.13 -10.73
CA THR A 169 -20.20 -9.72 -11.86
C THR A 169 -19.93 -8.25 -12.21
N ALA A 170 -19.86 -7.37 -11.21
CA ALA A 170 -19.53 -5.96 -11.42
C ALA A 170 -18.13 -5.78 -12.03
N ALA A 171 -17.15 -6.55 -11.56
CA ALA A 171 -15.78 -6.53 -12.11
C ALA A 171 -15.76 -6.95 -13.59
N LEU A 172 -16.51 -7.98 -13.98
CA LEU A 172 -16.62 -8.42 -15.37
C LEU A 172 -17.27 -7.33 -16.25
N MET A 173 -18.28 -6.63 -15.75
CA MET A 173 -18.95 -5.54 -16.48
C MET A 173 -18.05 -4.31 -16.67
N LEU A 174 -17.20 -4.01 -15.69
CA LEU A 174 -16.32 -2.84 -15.68
C LEU A 174 -14.94 -3.08 -16.30
N GLY A 175 -14.58 -4.34 -16.56
CA GLY A 175 -13.23 -4.77 -16.90
C GLY A 175 -12.43 -5.24 -15.69
N SER A 176 -11.66 -6.30 -15.87
CA SER A 176 -11.06 -7.15 -14.82
C SER A 176 -10.13 -6.46 -13.81
N ASP A 177 -9.69 -5.24 -14.06
CA ASP A 177 -8.65 -4.57 -13.24
C ASP A 177 -9.23 -3.57 -12.22
N ARG A 178 -10.53 -3.61 -11.96
CA ARG A 178 -11.17 -2.67 -11.05
C ARG A 178 -11.10 -3.13 -9.61
N SER A 179 -10.91 -2.16 -8.69
CA SER A 179 -10.89 -2.44 -7.25
C SER A 179 -12.28 -2.88 -6.76
N ARG A 180 -12.32 -3.70 -5.70
CA ARG A 180 -13.57 -4.12 -5.06
C ARG A 180 -14.44 -2.94 -4.58
N GLY A 181 -13.80 -1.84 -4.14
CA GLY A 181 -14.50 -0.60 -3.76
C GLY A 181 -15.21 0.04 -4.95
N TYR A 182 -14.58 0.05 -6.12
CA TYR A 182 -15.19 0.57 -7.35
C TYR A 182 -16.34 -0.31 -7.84
N CYS A 183 -16.20 -1.64 -7.73
CA CYS A 183 -17.29 -2.57 -8.04
C CYS A 183 -18.48 -2.38 -7.07
N LEU A 184 -18.21 -2.18 -5.77
CA LEU A 184 -19.24 -1.91 -4.78
C LEU A 184 -19.96 -0.59 -5.05
N GLU A 185 -19.23 0.47 -5.43
CA GLU A 185 -19.79 1.76 -5.84
C GLU A 185 -20.79 1.57 -6.98
N MET A 186 -20.44 0.80 -8.03
CA MET A 186 -21.32 0.51 -9.15
C MET A 186 -22.59 -0.21 -8.71
N ILE A 187 -22.46 -1.28 -7.89
CA ILE A 187 -23.62 -2.04 -7.39
C ILE A 187 -24.57 -1.13 -6.60
N CYS A 188 -24.01 -0.30 -5.70
CA CYS A 188 -24.79 0.63 -4.90
C CYS A 188 -25.44 1.71 -5.75
N ALA A 189 -24.75 2.23 -6.77
CA ALA A 189 -25.29 3.23 -7.67
C ALA A 189 -26.46 2.68 -8.48
N ASP A 190 -26.32 1.47 -9.02
CA ASP A 190 -27.37 0.78 -9.77
C ASP A 190 -28.60 0.52 -8.89
N PHE A 191 -28.40 0.02 -7.67
CA PHE A 191 -29.47 -0.18 -6.70
C PHE A 191 -30.21 1.13 -6.38
N LEU A 192 -29.48 2.22 -6.14
CA LEU A 192 -30.08 3.53 -5.80
C LEU A 192 -30.84 4.14 -6.96
N VAL A 193 -30.40 3.94 -8.19
CA VAL A 193 -31.13 4.38 -9.39
C VAL A 193 -32.40 3.57 -9.60
N GLY A 194 -32.36 2.24 -9.32
CA GLY A 194 -33.52 1.36 -9.45
C GLY A 194 -34.52 1.45 -8.27
N ALA A 195 -34.05 1.83 -7.09
CA ALA A 195 -34.89 1.98 -5.90
C ALA A 195 -35.58 3.35 -5.93
N ASN A 196 -36.79 3.44 -6.36
CA ASN A 196 -37.60 4.69 -6.43
C ASN A 196 -37.50 5.46 -5.10
N LEU A 197 -36.58 6.42 -5.00
CA LEU A 197 -36.24 7.13 -3.76
C LEU A 197 -37.11 8.38 -3.60
N ASP A 198 -38.42 8.22 -3.46
CA ASP A 198 -39.35 9.32 -3.26
C ASP A 198 -39.10 10.14 -1.99
N ASN A 199 -38.32 9.59 -1.04
CA ASN A 199 -37.96 10.22 0.24
C ASN A 199 -36.44 10.34 0.47
N GLY A 200 -35.63 10.19 -0.56
CA GLY A 200 -34.16 10.22 -0.48
C GLY A 200 -33.58 11.63 -0.63
N ASP A 201 -32.34 11.81 -0.15
CA ASP A 201 -31.57 13.01 -0.39
C ASP A 201 -31.26 13.13 -1.89
N LEU A 202 -31.75 14.20 -2.52
CA LEU A 202 -31.52 14.49 -3.93
C LEU A 202 -30.05 14.47 -4.31
N HIS A 203 -29.15 14.91 -3.41
CA HIS A 203 -27.71 14.88 -3.66
C HIS A 203 -27.16 13.45 -3.75
N VAL A 204 -27.69 12.52 -2.96
CA VAL A 204 -27.33 11.10 -3.04
C VAL A 204 -27.78 10.50 -4.36
N LEU A 205 -29.00 10.80 -4.81
CA LEU A 205 -29.53 10.34 -6.10
C LEU A 205 -28.70 10.88 -7.26
N LEU A 206 -28.42 12.19 -7.27
CA LEU A 206 -27.62 12.81 -8.33
C LEU A 206 -26.18 12.25 -8.39
N ARG A 207 -25.59 11.95 -7.22
CA ARG A 207 -24.28 11.29 -7.15
C ARG A 207 -24.34 9.87 -7.69
N ALA A 208 -25.37 9.08 -7.33
CA ALA A 208 -25.57 7.72 -7.83
C ALA A 208 -25.75 7.71 -9.35
N LEU A 209 -26.57 8.60 -9.91
CA LEU A 209 -26.75 8.77 -11.35
C LEU A 209 -25.43 9.15 -12.05
N SER A 210 -24.66 10.08 -11.45
CA SER A 210 -23.34 10.46 -11.97
C SER A 210 -22.37 9.30 -11.97
N SER A 211 -22.37 8.47 -10.92
CA SER A 211 -21.53 7.26 -10.84
C SER A 211 -21.98 6.24 -11.89
N SER A 212 -23.28 5.95 -12.00
CA SER A 212 -23.81 5.06 -13.04
C SER A 212 -23.42 5.52 -14.45
N PHE A 213 -23.46 6.83 -14.72
CA PHE A 213 -23.02 7.39 -16.00
C PHE A 213 -21.53 7.14 -16.29
N LYS A 214 -20.67 7.18 -15.27
CA LYS A 214 -19.23 6.85 -15.42
C LYS A 214 -18.99 5.40 -15.84
N PHE A 215 -19.87 4.49 -15.46
CA PHE A 215 -19.76 3.05 -15.78
C PHE A 215 -20.22 2.71 -17.19
N LEU A 216 -20.97 3.59 -17.85
CA LEU A 216 -21.40 3.37 -19.22
C LEU A 216 -20.23 3.39 -20.21
N PRO A 217 -20.19 2.49 -21.20
CA PRO A 217 -19.27 2.57 -22.33
C PRO A 217 -19.42 3.92 -23.07
N GLN A 218 -18.34 4.38 -23.70
CA GLN A 218 -18.30 5.71 -24.30
C GLN A 218 -19.42 5.97 -25.34
N ASN A 219 -19.77 4.96 -26.15
CA ASN A 219 -20.86 5.03 -27.10
C ASN A 219 -22.23 5.16 -26.43
N GLN A 220 -22.46 4.54 -25.31
CA GLN A 220 -23.72 4.62 -24.55
C GLN A 220 -23.83 5.93 -23.77
N ARG A 221 -22.71 6.54 -23.34
CA ARG A 221 -22.73 7.88 -22.71
C ARG A 221 -23.29 8.95 -23.64
N GLN A 222 -22.91 8.90 -24.92
CA GLN A 222 -23.42 9.85 -25.93
C GLN A 222 -24.92 9.66 -26.14
N ALA A 223 -25.40 8.43 -26.29
CA ALA A 223 -26.82 8.10 -26.42
C ALA A 223 -27.61 8.55 -25.18
N PHE A 224 -27.10 8.34 -23.98
CA PHE A 224 -27.74 8.78 -22.74
C PHE A 224 -27.88 10.31 -22.70
N LEU A 225 -26.83 11.06 -23.03
CA LEU A 225 -26.90 12.54 -23.07
C LEU A 225 -27.89 13.04 -24.10
N GLN A 226 -28.02 12.35 -25.24
CA GLN A 226 -29.02 12.70 -26.26
C GLN A 226 -30.45 12.51 -25.72
N ILE A 227 -30.75 11.38 -25.07
CA ILE A 227 -32.06 11.10 -24.46
C ILE A 227 -32.39 12.15 -23.38
N VAL A 228 -31.42 12.50 -22.52
CA VAL A 228 -31.64 13.52 -21.47
C VAL A 228 -31.94 14.88 -22.08
N ASN A 229 -31.21 15.29 -23.12
CA ASN A 229 -31.46 16.56 -23.83
C ASN A 229 -32.84 16.60 -24.52
N GLU A 230 -33.33 15.47 -25.07
CA GLU A 230 -34.66 15.36 -25.66
C GLU A 230 -35.81 15.50 -24.65
N GLN A 231 -35.55 15.18 -23.36
CA GLN A 231 -36.56 15.30 -22.28
C GLN A 231 -36.61 16.69 -21.64
N ILE A 232 -35.60 17.53 -21.88
CA ILE A 232 -35.50 18.89 -21.32
C ILE A 232 -36.13 19.94 -22.30
N GLN A 233 -36.34 19.57 -23.54
CA GLN A 233 -37.03 20.39 -24.56
C GLN A 233 -38.54 20.16 -24.51
#